data_ec4b21df117eb729354603fd63880f73
#
_entry.id   ec4b21df117eb729354603fd63880f73
#
_cell.length_a   1.000
_cell.length_b   1.000
_cell.length_c   1.000
_cell.angle_alpha   90.00
_cell.angle_beta   90.00
_cell.angle_gamma   90.00
#
_symmetry.space_group_name_H-M   'P 1'
#
loop_
_entity.id
_entity.type
_entity.pdbx_description
1 polymer ?
#
loop_
_entity_poly.entity_id
_entity_poly.type
_entity_poly.pdbx_seq_one_letter_code
_entity_poly.pdbx_strand_id
1 'polypeptide(L)'
;HCKVERDANAVAAYMEDAKIPVPCASLSTLMLGPGTNISHAAVKVLADNGCQVIWCGEQGVRFYAQGFPDTKSAANTLKQAFLQSIPELRLKVIRKMYTMRFFEDLPEGLTLQQIRGKEGARVRDNYAYWSRKTNIPWKGRNYKLNDWDISDNINKALSWANSCLYGVVQAGIVSLGYSPALGFIHIGKQLSFVYDIADLYKTEITVPIAFTTVSEGPTKIEPVIRKRCREMFKEKRLLEQIVKDIDIIMSAADKDIPKLTEPLDGESMGMLWNGFANFTVGGRNWGDVDK
;
A
#
# COMPACT_ATOMS: atom_id res chain seq x y z
N HIS A 1 -15.09 -18.66 5.72
CA HIS A 1 -14.10 -19.64 6.16
C HIS A 1 -13.84 -20.62 5.02
N CYS A 2 -12.57 -20.86 4.65
CA CYS A 2 -12.21 -21.85 3.65
C CYS A 2 -10.83 -22.45 3.92
N LYS A 3 -10.55 -23.59 3.25
CA LYS A 3 -9.22 -24.19 3.20
C LYS A 3 -8.66 -24.01 1.79
N VAL A 4 -7.48 -23.43 1.68
CA VAL A 4 -6.76 -23.27 0.41
C VAL A 4 -5.75 -24.41 0.31
N GLU A 5 -5.95 -25.29 -0.63
CA GLU A 5 -5.16 -26.52 -0.78
C GLU A 5 -4.69 -26.69 -2.22
N ARG A 6 -3.61 -27.48 -2.38
CA ARG A 6 -3.17 -27.91 -3.71
C ARG A 6 -4.22 -28.83 -4.33
N ASP A 7 -4.54 -28.60 -5.58
CA ASP A 7 -5.46 -29.38 -6.39
C ASP A 7 -4.76 -29.76 -7.70
N ALA A 8 -4.20 -30.97 -7.75
CA ALA A 8 -3.30 -31.37 -8.80
C ALA A 8 -2.11 -30.41 -8.99
N ASN A 9 -2.02 -29.71 -10.13
CA ASN A 9 -0.99 -28.70 -10.41
C ASN A 9 -1.50 -27.26 -10.19
N ALA A 10 -2.66 -27.09 -9.55
CA ALA A 10 -3.28 -25.82 -9.27
C ALA A 10 -3.56 -25.65 -7.77
N VAL A 11 -4.27 -24.61 -7.41
CA VAL A 11 -4.75 -24.33 -6.06
C VAL A 11 -6.26 -24.15 -6.09
N ALA A 12 -6.95 -24.65 -5.07
CA ALA A 12 -8.38 -24.44 -4.90
C ALA A 12 -8.71 -24.01 -3.47
N ALA A 13 -9.75 -23.18 -3.34
CA ALA A 13 -10.37 -22.86 -2.07
C ALA A 13 -11.58 -23.78 -1.84
N TYR A 14 -11.54 -24.52 -0.75
CA TYR A 14 -12.59 -25.45 -0.33
C TYR A 14 -13.44 -24.80 0.77
N MET A 15 -14.70 -24.65 0.51
CA MET A 15 -15.75 -24.22 1.44
C MET A 15 -16.63 -25.43 1.81
N GLU A 16 -17.61 -25.24 2.73
CA GLU A 16 -18.53 -26.32 3.10
C GLU A 16 -19.27 -26.89 1.88
N ASP A 17 -19.75 -26.01 1.00
CA ASP A 17 -20.61 -26.38 -0.14
C ASP A 17 -20.01 -26.09 -1.52
N ALA A 18 -18.73 -25.67 -1.59
CA ALA A 18 -18.14 -25.23 -2.85
C ALA A 18 -16.63 -25.47 -2.92
N LYS A 19 -16.17 -25.81 -4.13
CA LYS A 19 -14.76 -25.78 -4.52
C LYS A 19 -14.56 -24.69 -5.55
N ILE A 20 -13.72 -23.71 -5.25
CA ILE A 20 -13.40 -22.60 -6.13
C ILE A 20 -11.96 -22.70 -6.58
N PRO A 21 -11.68 -22.92 -7.88
CA PRO A 21 -10.33 -22.91 -8.40
C PRO A 21 -9.71 -21.53 -8.29
N VAL A 22 -8.44 -21.48 -7.87
CA VAL A 22 -7.64 -20.24 -7.78
C VAL A 22 -6.71 -20.20 -8.99
N PRO A 23 -6.87 -19.22 -9.91
CA PRO A 23 -6.07 -19.14 -11.13
C PRO A 23 -4.67 -18.58 -10.83
N CYS A 24 -3.84 -19.32 -10.08
CA CYS A 24 -2.55 -18.87 -9.55
C CYS A 24 -1.57 -18.38 -10.64
N ALA A 25 -1.62 -18.93 -11.84
CA ALA A 25 -0.76 -18.49 -12.95
C ALA A 25 -1.08 -17.08 -13.48
N SER A 26 -2.29 -16.57 -13.21
CA SER A 26 -2.72 -15.21 -13.63
C SER A 26 -2.85 -14.22 -12.47
N LEU A 27 -2.56 -14.67 -11.23
CA LEU A 27 -2.63 -13.83 -10.04
C LEU A 27 -1.25 -13.36 -9.62
N SER A 28 -1.08 -12.07 -9.45
CA SER A 28 0.12 -11.51 -8.80
C SER A 28 0.08 -11.64 -7.28
N THR A 29 -1.12 -11.66 -6.69
CA THR A 29 -1.30 -11.66 -5.23
C THR A 29 -2.57 -12.38 -4.82
N LEU A 30 -2.48 -13.28 -3.84
CA LEU A 30 -3.60 -13.90 -3.16
C LEU A 30 -3.73 -13.34 -1.74
N MET A 31 -4.88 -12.73 -1.43
CA MET A 31 -5.17 -12.19 -0.10
C MET A 31 -5.99 -13.18 0.73
N LEU A 32 -5.45 -13.58 1.88
CA LEU A 32 -6.09 -14.51 2.81
C LEU A 32 -6.72 -13.71 3.97
N GLY A 33 -8.03 -13.76 4.06
CA GLY A 33 -8.79 -13.15 5.16
C GLY A 33 -8.91 -14.05 6.39
N PRO A 34 -9.56 -13.55 7.47
CA PRO A 34 -9.80 -14.33 8.69
C PRO A 34 -10.57 -15.63 8.42
N GLY A 35 -10.19 -16.70 9.12
CA GLY A 35 -10.81 -18.02 8.95
C GLY A 35 -10.35 -18.80 7.72
N THR A 36 -9.36 -18.32 6.99
CA THR A 36 -8.74 -19.03 5.88
C THR A 36 -7.53 -19.81 6.38
N ASN A 37 -7.50 -21.11 6.08
CA ASN A 37 -6.33 -21.97 6.25
C ASN A 37 -5.67 -22.20 4.89
N ILE A 38 -4.35 -22.26 4.84
CA ILE A 38 -3.60 -22.60 3.62
C ILE A 38 -2.61 -23.70 3.91
N SER A 39 -2.55 -24.71 3.03
CA SER A 39 -1.58 -25.79 3.13
C SER A 39 -0.22 -25.38 2.60
N HIS A 40 0.86 -25.98 3.14
CA HIS A 40 2.23 -25.80 2.62
C HIS A 40 2.33 -26.10 1.12
N ALA A 41 1.66 -27.16 0.65
CA ALA A 41 1.64 -27.52 -0.77
C ALA A 41 0.98 -26.44 -1.64
N ALA A 42 -0.07 -25.75 -1.14
CA ALA A 42 -0.69 -24.63 -1.86
C ALA A 42 0.24 -23.42 -1.90
N VAL A 43 0.91 -23.08 -0.79
CA VAL A 43 1.92 -21.98 -0.75
C VAL A 43 3.02 -22.26 -1.79
N LYS A 44 3.53 -23.52 -1.88
CA LYS A 44 4.54 -23.88 -2.86
C LYS A 44 4.05 -23.63 -4.30
N VAL A 45 2.84 -24.09 -4.65
CA VAL A 45 2.29 -23.87 -6.00
C VAL A 45 2.12 -22.38 -6.31
N LEU A 46 1.66 -21.58 -5.34
CA LEU A 46 1.54 -20.12 -5.50
C LEU A 46 2.91 -19.48 -5.74
N ALA A 47 3.92 -19.85 -4.94
CA ALA A 47 5.27 -19.35 -5.09
C ALA A 47 5.90 -19.73 -6.44
N ASP A 48 5.78 -20.99 -6.85
CA ASP A 48 6.26 -21.48 -8.15
C ASP A 48 5.62 -20.73 -9.34
N ASN A 49 4.42 -20.15 -9.15
CA ASN A 49 3.73 -19.33 -10.15
C ASN A 49 3.95 -17.80 -9.94
N GLY A 50 4.88 -17.39 -9.11
CA GLY A 50 5.15 -15.97 -8.84
C GLY A 50 4.03 -15.23 -8.08
N CYS A 51 3.05 -15.97 -7.54
CA CYS A 51 1.93 -15.39 -6.81
C CYS A 51 2.30 -15.13 -5.34
N GLN A 52 2.26 -13.86 -4.95
CA GLN A 52 2.47 -13.44 -3.56
C GLN A 52 1.27 -13.81 -2.69
N VAL A 53 1.52 -14.15 -1.42
CA VAL A 53 0.47 -14.39 -0.43
C VAL A 53 0.49 -13.29 0.62
N ILE A 54 -0.69 -12.73 0.91
CA ILE A 54 -0.87 -11.70 1.95
C ILE A 54 -1.90 -12.21 2.97
N TRP A 55 -1.53 -12.19 4.26
CA TRP A 55 -2.47 -12.37 5.36
C TRP A 55 -3.01 -11.03 5.80
N CYS A 56 -4.33 -10.86 5.70
CA CYS A 56 -4.99 -9.60 6.00
C CYS A 56 -6.23 -9.79 6.88
N GLY A 57 -6.73 -8.71 7.44
CA GLY A 57 -8.03 -8.67 8.08
C GLY A 57 -9.18 -8.78 7.07
N GLU A 58 -10.39 -8.84 7.59
CA GLU A 58 -11.61 -8.94 6.79
C GLU A 58 -11.66 -7.86 5.70
N GLN A 59 -11.83 -8.27 4.45
CA GLN A 59 -11.83 -7.41 3.25
C GLN A 59 -10.59 -6.51 3.12
N GLY A 60 -9.42 -6.99 3.54
CA GLY A 60 -8.17 -6.26 3.39
C GLY A 60 -7.93 -5.12 4.38
N VAL A 61 -8.79 -4.93 5.38
CA VAL A 61 -8.76 -3.76 6.29
C VAL A 61 -7.56 -3.74 7.24
N ARG A 62 -6.78 -4.80 7.33
CA ARG A 62 -5.53 -4.89 8.08
C ARG A 62 -4.56 -5.75 7.30
N PHE A 63 -3.31 -5.39 7.37
CA PHE A 63 -2.22 -6.18 6.85
C PHE A 63 -1.50 -6.84 8.04
N TYR A 64 -1.26 -8.15 7.98
CA TYR A 64 -0.60 -8.88 9.04
C TYR A 64 0.76 -9.42 8.62
N ALA A 65 0.84 -10.07 7.46
CA ALA A 65 2.05 -10.69 6.97
C ALA A 65 2.00 -10.85 5.45
N GLN A 66 3.15 -11.06 4.84
CA GLN A 66 3.29 -11.37 3.43
C GLN A 66 4.35 -12.43 3.20
N GLY A 67 4.17 -13.26 2.17
CA GLY A 67 5.18 -14.13 1.62
C GLY A 67 5.48 -13.73 0.18
N PHE A 68 6.74 -13.47 -0.15
CA PHE A 68 7.17 -13.21 -1.51
C PHE A 68 7.67 -14.50 -2.16
N PRO A 69 7.28 -14.79 -3.41
CA PRO A 69 7.97 -15.79 -4.22
C PRO A 69 9.38 -15.27 -4.60
N ASP A 70 10.33 -16.18 -4.71
CA ASP A 70 11.71 -15.88 -5.10
C ASP A 70 11.85 -15.35 -6.54
N THR A 71 10.90 -15.69 -7.41
CA THR A 71 10.84 -15.27 -8.82
C THR A 71 10.28 -13.85 -9.00
N LYS A 72 9.82 -13.15 -7.93
CA LYS A 72 9.23 -11.82 -8.07
C LYS A 72 10.31 -10.78 -8.39
N SER A 73 10.11 -10.01 -9.46
CA SER A 73 11.00 -8.94 -9.87
C SER A 73 11.17 -7.87 -8.77
N ALA A 74 12.40 -7.44 -8.52
CA ALA A 74 12.73 -6.32 -7.64
C ALA A 74 12.71 -4.95 -8.35
N ALA A 75 12.34 -4.89 -9.63
CA ALA A 75 12.42 -3.69 -10.46
C ALA A 75 11.72 -2.49 -9.83
N ASN A 76 10.52 -2.67 -9.29
CA ASN A 76 9.76 -1.58 -8.67
C ASN A 76 10.38 -1.10 -7.36
N THR A 77 10.93 -2.00 -6.54
CA THR A 77 11.68 -1.61 -5.33
C THR A 77 12.95 -0.83 -5.69
N LEU A 78 13.70 -1.26 -6.72
CA LEU A 78 14.90 -0.56 -7.19
C LEU A 78 14.56 0.81 -7.78
N LYS A 79 13.50 0.90 -8.61
CA LYS A 79 12.95 2.16 -9.11
C LYS A 79 12.62 3.11 -7.97
N GLN A 80 11.91 2.63 -6.96
CA GLN A 80 11.51 3.42 -5.78
C GLN A 80 12.72 3.95 -5.02
N ALA A 81 13.72 3.09 -4.77
CA ALA A 81 14.96 3.46 -4.09
C ALA A 81 15.73 4.54 -4.88
N PHE A 82 15.83 4.38 -6.19
CA PHE A 82 16.46 5.35 -7.08
C PHE A 82 15.74 6.72 -7.03
N LEU A 83 14.44 6.73 -7.21
CA LEU A 83 13.63 7.96 -7.15
C LEU A 83 13.71 8.65 -5.78
N GLN A 84 13.78 7.87 -4.70
CA GLN A 84 13.84 8.39 -3.33
C GLN A 84 15.20 8.96 -2.97
N SER A 85 16.30 8.39 -3.51
CA SER A 85 17.69 8.76 -3.17
C SER A 85 18.15 10.06 -3.86
N ILE A 86 17.54 10.43 -4.99
CA ILE A 86 17.92 11.63 -5.76
C ILE A 86 16.95 12.77 -5.43
N PRO A 87 17.41 13.87 -4.80
CA PRO A 87 16.53 14.94 -4.31
C PRO A 87 15.60 15.52 -5.38
N GLU A 88 16.09 15.71 -6.62
CA GLU A 88 15.34 16.29 -7.72
C GLU A 88 14.21 15.35 -8.17
N LEU A 89 14.49 14.06 -8.28
CA LEU A 89 13.51 13.04 -8.67
C LEU A 89 12.48 12.82 -7.54
N ARG A 90 12.98 12.76 -6.32
CA ARG A 90 12.12 12.70 -5.13
C ARG A 90 11.13 13.86 -5.09
N LEU A 91 11.58 15.08 -5.39
CA LEU A 91 10.72 16.26 -5.42
C LEU A 91 9.64 16.15 -6.52
N LYS A 92 9.97 15.60 -7.71
CA LYS A 92 8.99 15.34 -8.77
C LYS A 92 7.88 14.40 -8.28
N VAL A 93 8.24 13.30 -7.61
CA VAL A 93 7.28 12.35 -7.02
C VAL A 93 6.42 13.03 -5.95
N ILE A 94 7.02 13.79 -5.04
CA ILE A 94 6.29 14.54 -4.00
C ILE A 94 5.31 15.53 -4.63
N ARG A 95 5.73 16.30 -5.63
CA ARG A 95 4.85 17.25 -6.32
C ARG A 95 3.67 16.52 -6.97
N LYS A 96 3.89 15.36 -7.60
CA LYS A 96 2.82 14.55 -8.17
C LYS A 96 1.81 14.10 -7.11
N MET A 97 2.28 13.61 -5.96
CA MET A 97 1.40 13.25 -4.83
C MET A 97 0.54 14.43 -4.37
N TYR A 98 1.12 15.61 -4.23
CA TYR A 98 0.38 16.80 -3.81
C TYR A 98 -0.60 17.29 -4.87
N THR A 99 -0.23 17.28 -6.17
CA THR A 99 -1.15 17.59 -7.27
C THR A 99 -2.38 16.68 -7.22
N MET A 100 -2.18 15.38 -7.05
CA MET A 100 -3.30 14.42 -6.93
C MET A 100 -4.15 14.68 -5.67
N ARG A 101 -3.51 15.02 -4.55
CA ARG A 101 -4.20 15.29 -3.28
C ARG A 101 -4.99 16.59 -3.31
N PHE A 102 -4.54 17.61 -4.05
CA PHE A 102 -5.22 18.90 -4.17
C PHE A 102 -6.23 18.94 -5.31
N PHE A 103 -6.18 18.00 -6.23
CA PHE A 103 -6.93 17.99 -7.50
C PHE A 103 -6.68 19.26 -8.33
N GLU A 104 -5.52 19.85 -8.18
CA GLU A 104 -5.06 21.03 -8.93
C GLU A 104 -3.56 20.96 -9.19
N ASP A 105 -3.13 21.58 -10.27
CA ASP A 105 -1.70 21.68 -10.56
C ASP A 105 -1.04 22.68 -9.60
N LEU A 106 0.09 22.26 -9.06
CA LEU A 106 0.88 23.13 -8.20
C LEU A 106 1.70 24.10 -9.06
N PRO A 107 1.69 25.40 -8.77
CA PRO A 107 2.53 26.37 -9.45
C PRO A 107 4.00 25.93 -9.49
N GLU A 108 4.67 26.17 -10.62
CA GLU A 108 6.11 25.97 -10.72
C GLU A 108 6.85 26.87 -9.74
N GLY A 109 7.97 26.39 -9.21
CA GLY A 109 8.80 27.16 -8.27
C GLY A 109 8.39 27.13 -6.80
N LEU A 110 7.27 26.49 -6.43
CA LEU A 110 6.95 26.29 -5.02
C LEU A 110 7.97 25.38 -4.35
N THR A 111 8.50 25.84 -3.21
CA THR A 111 9.33 25.03 -2.34
C THR A 111 8.51 23.96 -1.62
N LEU A 112 9.15 22.87 -1.20
CA LEU A 112 8.49 21.81 -0.43
C LEU A 112 7.82 22.36 0.85
N GLN A 113 8.43 23.36 1.50
CA GLN A 113 7.87 24.01 2.69
C GLN A 113 6.55 24.74 2.37
N GLN A 114 6.50 25.46 1.24
CA GLN A 114 5.27 26.15 0.80
C GLN A 114 4.16 25.16 0.44
N ILE A 115 4.50 24.05 -0.23
CA ILE A 115 3.55 22.98 -0.55
C ILE A 115 2.97 22.37 0.74
N ARG A 116 3.83 22.05 1.71
CA ARG A 116 3.40 21.56 3.03
C ARG A 116 2.53 22.55 3.80
N GLY A 117 2.83 23.84 3.66
CA GLY A 117 2.00 24.91 4.25
C GLY A 117 0.59 24.91 3.69
N LYS A 118 0.43 24.82 2.37
CA LYS A 118 -0.88 24.69 1.68
C LYS A 118 -1.63 23.43 2.14
N GLU A 119 -0.94 22.30 2.21
CA GLU A 119 -1.51 21.05 2.70
C GLU A 119 -2.03 21.21 4.15
N GLY A 120 -1.21 21.75 5.03
CA GLY A 120 -1.58 21.94 6.43
C GLY A 120 -2.82 22.83 6.60
N ALA A 121 -2.97 23.88 5.77
CA ALA A 121 -4.18 24.70 5.73
C ALA A 121 -5.41 23.88 5.30
N ARG A 122 -5.31 23.16 4.17
CA ARG A 122 -6.40 22.35 3.64
C ARG A 122 -6.85 21.24 4.62
N VAL A 123 -5.89 20.60 5.27
CA VAL A 123 -6.21 19.55 6.28
C VAL A 123 -6.94 20.19 7.47
N ARG A 124 -6.50 21.35 7.97
CA ARG A 124 -7.21 22.07 9.04
C ARG A 124 -8.62 22.46 8.65
N ASP A 125 -8.81 22.98 7.44
CA ASP A 125 -10.12 23.37 6.93
C ASP A 125 -11.06 22.18 6.78
N ASN A 126 -10.57 21.03 6.33
CA ASN A 126 -11.33 19.80 6.23
C ASN A 126 -11.80 19.30 7.61
N TYR A 127 -10.91 19.28 8.61
CA TYR A 127 -11.28 18.92 9.97
C TYR A 127 -12.29 19.92 10.59
N ALA A 128 -12.08 21.21 10.37
CA ALA A 128 -13.01 22.24 10.82
C ALA A 128 -14.38 22.12 10.16
N TYR A 129 -14.42 21.81 8.87
CA TYR A 129 -15.66 21.54 8.14
C TYR A 129 -16.43 20.37 8.76
N TRP A 130 -15.78 19.23 8.96
CA TRP A 130 -16.42 18.03 9.52
C TRP A 130 -16.84 18.24 10.98
N SER A 131 -16.04 18.93 11.78
CA SER A 131 -16.37 19.32 13.15
C SER A 131 -17.68 20.12 13.20
N ARG A 132 -17.81 21.15 12.37
CA ARG A 132 -19.05 21.95 12.27
C ARG A 132 -20.23 21.15 11.76
N LYS A 133 -20.03 20.38 10.69
CA LYS A 133 -21.09 19.59 10.04
C LYS A 133 -21.69 18.53 10.96
N THR A 134 -20.89 17.94 11.82
CA THR A 134 -21.28 16.85 12.73
C THR A 134 -21.52 17.30 14.17
N ASN A 135 -21.25 18.57 14.46
CA ASN A 135 -21.29 19.12 15.82
C ASN A 135 -20.36 18.39 16.83
N ILE A 136 -19.27 17.79 16.32
CA ILE A 136 -18.25 17.11 17.14
C ILE A 136 -17.08 18.08 17.36
N PRO A 137 -16.75 18.44 18.61
CA PRO A 137 -15.64 19.35 18.89
C PRO A 137 -14.31 18.77 18.39
N TRP A 138 -13.53 19.59 17.66
CA TRP A 138 -12.20 19.23 17.19
C TRP A 138 -11.14 20.10 17.85
N LYS A 139 -10.28 19.48 18.66
CA LYS A 139 -9.17 20.13 19.39
C LYS A 139 -7.79 19.79 18.85
N GLY A 140 -7.74 19.13 17.67
CA GLY A 140 -6.50 18.64 17.08
C GLY A 140 -6.25 17.15 17.32
N ARG A 141 -5.26 16.60 16.59
CA ARG A 141 -4.81 15.20 16.78
C ARG A 141 -4.05 15.05 18.08
N ASN A 142 -4.52 14.19 18.92
CA ASN A 142 -3.83 13.78 20.14
C ASN A 142 -3.31 12.35 19.99
N TYR A 143 -1.99 12.19 19.83
CA TYR A 143 -1.31 10.89 19.67
C TYR A 143 -0.63 10.47 20.96
N LYS A 144 -1.30 10.50 22.10
CA LYS A 144 -0.75 9.92 23.32
C LYS A 144 -0.81 8.39 23.18
N LEU A 145 0.28 7.82 22.68
CA LEU A 145 0.44 6.37 22.45
C LEU A 145 0.30 5.51 23.71
N ASN A 146 0.56 6.10 24.89
CA ASN A 146 0.57 5.38 26.16
C ASN A 146 -0.71 5.57 26.98
N ASP A 147 -1.68 6.32 26.50
CA ASP A 147 -2.89 6.65 27.27
C ASP A 147 -4.12 6.70 26.35
N TRP A 148 -4.48 5.50 25.86
CA TRP A 148 -5.62 5.33 24.97
C TRP A 148 -6.94 5.76 25.60
N ASP A 149 -7.05 5.67 26.92
CA ASP A 149 -8.27 6.02 27.66
C ASP A 149 -8.50 7.52 27.75
N ILE A 150 -7.45 8.34 27.65
CA ILE A 150 -7.54 9.82 27.67
C ILE A 150 -7.88 10.38 26.28
N SER A 151 -7.74 9.62 25.20
CA SER A 151 -8.12 10.07 23.87
C SER A 151 -9.63 10.21 23.73
N ASP A 152 -10.09 11.34 23.19
CA ASP A 152 -11.50 11.53 22.88
C ASP A 152 -12.00 10.59 21.76
N ASN A 153 -13.31 10.41 21.68
CA ASN A 153 -13.93 9.46 20.76
C ASN A 153 -13.58 9.75 19.30
N ILE A 154 -13.42 11.02 18.91
CA ILE A 154 -13.08 11.35 17.52
C ILE A 154 -11.64 10.99 17.19
N ASN A 155 -10.67 11.17 18.09
CA ASN A 155 -9.31 10.75 17.89
C ASN A 155 -9.17 9.22 17.83
N LYS A 156 -9.94 8.47 18.66
CA LYS A 156 -10.04 7.01 18.58
C LYS A 156 -10.62 6.57 17.25
N ALA A 157 -11.75 7.14 16.83
CA ALA A 157 -12.41 6.85 15.56
C ALA A 157 -11.50 7.07 14.36
N LEU A 158 -10.80 8.22 14.31
CA LEU A 158 -9.81 8.52 13.27
C LEU A 158 -8.65 7.50 13.25
N SER A 159 -8.20 7.05 14.43
CA SER A 159 -7.12 6.06 14.51
C SER A 159 -7.57 4.70 13.97
N TRP A 160 -8.77 4.24 14.29
CA TRP A 160 -9.34 3.01 13.74
C TRP A 160 -9.57 3.10 12.24
N ALA A 161 -10.18 4.19 11.74
CA ALA A 161 -10.41 4.40 10.32
C ALA A 161 -9.09 4.44 9.52
N ASN A 162 -8.09 5.19 10.00
CA ASN A 162 -6.78 5.25 9.36
C ASN A 162 -6.05 3.89 9.38
N SER A 163 -6.18 3.11 10.46
CA SER A 163 -5.62 1.75 10.54
C SER A 163 -6.23 0.83 9.48
N CYS A 164 -7.53 0.96 9.21
CA CYS A 164 -8.18 0.24 8.11
C CYS A 164 -7.62 0.64 6.75
N LEU A 165 -7.47 1.94 6.51
CA LEU A 165 -6.92 2.47 5.27
C LEU A 165 -5.46 2.02 5.05
N TYR A 166 -4.63 2.06 6.10
CA TYR A 166 -3.24 1.61 6.01
C TYR A 166 -3.12 0.14 5.59
N GLY A 167 -4.02 -0.73 6.03
CA GLY A 167 -4.03 -2.14 5.63
C GLY A 167 -4.23 -2.32 4.12
N VAL A 168 -5.22 -1.64 3.54
CA VAL A 168 -5.52 -1.71 2.10
C VAL A 168 -4.40 -1.07 1.27
N VAL A 169 -3.89 0.08 1.70
CA VAL A 169 -2.77 0.76 1.04
C VAL A 169 -1.52 -0.11 1.04
N GLN A 170 -1.19 -0.72 2.18
CA GLN A 170 -0.03 -1.61 2.29
C GLN A 170 -0.17 -2.81 1.37
N ALA A 171 -1.37 -3.42 1.28
CA ALA A 171 -1.63 -4.50 0.35
C ALA A 171 -1.39 -4.07 -1.11
N GLY A 172 -1.86 -2.89 -1.52
CA GLY A 172 -1.61 -2.33 -2.84
C GLY A 172 -0.12 -2.11 -3.12
N ILE A 173 0.61 -1.50 -2.19
CA ILE A 173 2.05 -1.23 -2.33
C ILE A 173 2.84 -2.54 -2.54
N VAL A 174 2.61 -3.53 -1.69
CA VAL A 174 3.38 -4.78 -1.74
C VAL A 174 2.99 -5.65 -2.93
N SER A 175 1.72 -5.61 -3.37
CA SER A 175 1.28 -6.34 -4.56
C SER A 175 2.00 -5.87 -5.82
N LEU A 176 2.33 -4.59 -5.90
CA LEU A 176 3.11 -3.97 -6.96
C LEU A 176 4.64 -4.17 -6.81
N GLY A 177 5.10 -4.78 -5.73
CA GLY A 177 6.53 -4.99 -5.47
C GLY A 177 7.28 -3.73 -4.99
N TYR A 178 6.57 -2.71 -4.49
CA TYR A 178 7.18 -1.56 -3.81
C TYR A 178 7.41 -1.83 -2.33
N SER A 179 8.37 -1.12 -1.74
CA SER A 179 8.67 -1.19 -0.31
C SER A 179 7.75 -0.25 0.50
N PRO A 180 7.06 -0.72 1.53
CA PRO A 180 6.29 0.14 2.44
C PRO A 180 7.16 1.15 3.21
N ALA A 181 8.46 0.88 3.36
CA ALA A 181 9.39 1.68 4.17
C ALA A 181 10.01 2.86 3.41
N LEU A 182 10.12 2.78 2.07
CA LEU A 182 10.75 3.81 1.24
C LEU A 182 9.77 4.92 0.89
N GLY A 183 9.41 5.77 1.87
CA GLY A 183 8.55 6.94 1.66
C GLY A 183 9.28 8.13 1.05
N PHE A 184 8.52 8.99 0.39
CA PHE A 184 9.01 10.23 -0.23
C PHE A 184 8.79 11.44 0.68
N ILE A 185 7.63 11.54 1.32
CA ILE A 185 7.26 12.62 2.25
C ILE A 185 7.60 12.20 3.69
N HIS A 186 7.09 11.03 4.10
CA HIS A 186 7.40 10.43 5.40
C HIS A 186 8.66 9.58 5.28
N ILE A 187 9.52 9.60 6.31
CA ILE A 187 10.77 8.85 6.37
C ILE A 187 10.98 8.23 7.75
N GLY A 188 11.82 7.19 7.81
CA GLY A 188 12.32 6.61 9.07
C GLY A 188 11.37 5.63 9.75
N LYS A 189 10.25 5.24 9.12
CA LYS A 189 9.33 4.22 9.64
C LYS A 189 9.06 3.15 8.61
N GLN A 190 8.75 1.92 9.07
CA GLN A 190 8.42 0.78 8.20
C GLN A 190 7.18 1.02 7.31
N LEU A 191 6.33 1.96 7.65
CA LEU A 191 5.13 2.32 6.91
C LEU A 191 5.20 3.72 6.29
N SER A 192 6.41 4.26 6.06
CA SER A 192 6.58 5.62 5.53
C SER A 192 5.85 5.82 4.21
N PHE A 193 6.00 4.91 3.24
CA PHE A 193 5.31 5.01 1.95
C PHE A 193 3.80 4.72 2.08
N VAL A 194 3.41 3.87 3.02
CA VAL A 194 1.98 3.65 3.32
C VAL A 194 1.32 4.95 3.80
N TYR A 195 2.00 5.74 4.62
CA TYR A 195 1.47 7.04 5.06
C TYR A 195 1.36 8.02 3.90
N ASP A 196 2.37 8.06 3.02
CA ASP A 196 2.37 8.93 1.83
C ASP A 196 1.16 8.66 0.94
N ILE A 197 0.92 7.40 0.59
CA ILE A 197 -0.21 7.00 -0.26
C ILE A 197 -1.55 7.14 0.48
N ALA A 198 -1.63 6.77 1.75
CA ALA A 198 -2.87 6.89 2.52
C ALA A 198 -3.34 8.35 2.64
N ASP A 199 -2.42 9.30 2.68
CA ASP A 199 -2.74 10.73 2.79
C ASP A 199 -3.54 11.25 1.59
N LEU A 200 -3.52 10.58 0.45
CA LEU A 200 -4.36 10.91 -0.70
C LEU A 200 -5.87 10.72 -0.40
N TYR A 201 -6.21 9.80 0.49
CA TYR A 201 -7.59 9.36 0.72
C TYR A 201 -8.18 9.78 2.06
N LYS A 202 -7.34 10.20 3.04
CA LYS A 202 -7.81 10.46 4.41
C LYS A 202 -8.93 11.48 4.49
N THR A 203 -8.80 12.62 3.79
CA THR A 203 -9.77 13.72 3.82
C THR A 203 -11.11 13.36 3.21
N GLU A 204 -11.14 12.42 2.26
CA GLU A 204 -12.34 12.02 1.55
C GLU A 204 -13.00 10.76 2.11
N ILE A 205 -12.25 9.92 2.82
CA ILE A 205 -12.74 8.63 3.29
C ILE A 205 -12.72 8.54 4.80
N THR A 206 -11.54 8.58 5.44
CA THR A 206 -11.45 8.24 6.86
C THR A 206 -11.92 9.37 7.78
N VAL A 207 -11.71 10.62 7.40
CA VAL A 207 -12.21 11.78 8.18
C VAL A 207 -13.74 11.81 8.20
N PRO A 208 -14.45 11.78 7.05
CA PRO A 208 -15.91 11.70 7.04
C PRO A 208 -16.46 10.54 7.86
N ILE A 209 -15.93 9.32 7.65
CA ILE A 209 -16.38 8.13 8.38
C ILE A 209 -16.24 8.32 9.90
N ALA A 210 -15.10 8.85 10.36
CA ALA A 210 -14.84 9.03 11.78
C ALA A 210 -15.83 10.03 12.41
N PHE A 211 -15.96 11.22 11.80
CA PHE A 211 -16.84 12.27 12.33
C PHE A 211 -18.32 11.87 12.31
N THR A 212 -18.82 11.30 11.21
CA THR A 212 -20.21 10.86 11.12
C THR A 212 -20.52 9.73 12.11
N THR A 213 -19.59 8.77 12.26
CA THR A 213 -19.82 7.69 13.23
C THR A 213 -19.88 8.19 14.66
N VAL A 214 -19.00 9.12 15.04
CA VAL A 214 -19.00 9.67 16.41
C VAL A 214 -20.24 10.51 16.66
N SER A 215 -20.75 11.26 15.66
CA SER A 215 -21.96 12.08 15.80
C SER A 215 -23.23 11.26 16.00
N GLU A 216 -23.27 10.04 15.46
CA GLU A 216 -24.41 9.13 15.64
C GLU A 216 -24.38 8.43 17.02
N GLY A 217 -23.27 8.49 17.76
CA GLY A 217 -23.16 8.02 19.14
C GLY A 217 -23.39 6.52 19.37
N PRO A 218 -22.85 5.60 18.52
CA PRO A 218 -23.05 4.17 18.74
C PRO A 218 -22.37 3.70 20.02
N THR A 219 -22.95 2.70 20.70
CA THR A 219 -22.41 2.13 21.93
C THR A 219 -20.98 1.58 21.74
N LYS A 220 -20.66 1.03 20.56
CA LYS A 220 -19.35 0.52 20.18
C LYS A 220 -18.88 1.18 18.88
N ILE A 221 -18.01 2.18 18.98
CA ILE A 221 -17.54 2.97 17.83
C ILE A 221 -16.65 2.12 16.90
N GLU A 222 -15.70 1.36 17.44
CA GLU A 222 -14.71 0.62 16.64
C GLU A 222 -15.32 -0.37 15.62
N PRO A 223 -16.25 -1.27 15.99
CA PRO A 223 -16.88 -2.17 15.02
C PRO A 223 -17.63 -1.43 13.91
N VAL A 224 -18.30 -0.33 14.24
CA VAL A 224 -19.05 0.50 13.27
C VAL A 224 -18.08 1.16 12.29
N ILE A 225 -16.97 1.75 12.76
CA ILE A 225 -15.91 2.31 11.91
C ILE A 225 -15.37 1.25 10.95
N ARG A 226 -15.03 0.07 11.45
CA ARG A 226 -14.49 -1.02 10.60
C ARG A 226 -15.50 -1.44 9.53
N LYS A 227 -16.77 -1.58 9.89
CA LYS A 227 -17.84 -1.91 8.94
C LYS A 227 -17.94 -0.84 7.85
N ARG A 228 -18.05 0.43 8.22
CA ARG A 228 -18.15 1.56 7.27
C ARG A 228 -16.93 1.69 6.37
N CYS A 229 -15.73 1.49 6.91
CA CYS A 229 -14.52 1.47 6.09
C CYS A 229 -14.59 0.37 5.02
N ARG A 230 -14.99 -0.87 5.40
CA ARG A 230 -15.12 -1.98 4.45
C ARG A 230 -16.13 -1.68 3.34
N GLU A 231 -17.31 -1.18 3.72
CA GLU A 231 -18.38 -0.82 2.78
C GLU A 231 -17.91 0.25 1.79
N MET A 232 -17.29 1.34 2.29
CA MET A 232 -16.76 2.43 1.49
C MET A 232 -15.61 1.98 0.57
N PHE A 233 -14.69 1.13 1.07
CA PHE A 233 -13.57 0.64 0.28
C PHE A 233 -14.05 -0.27 -0.86
N LYS A 234 -15.06 -1.10 -0.60
CA LYS A 234 -15.69 -1.94 -1.63
C LYS A 234 -16.42 -1.10 -2.66
N GLU A 235 -17.27 -0.17 -2.24
CA GLU A 235 -18.03 0.72 -3.10
C GLU A 235 -17.15 1.51 -4.06
N LYS A 236 -16.07 2.09 -3.51
CA LYS A 236 -15.10 2.88 -4.29
C LYS A 236 -14.07 2.03 -5.06
N ARG A 237 -14.09 0.70 -4.94
CA ARG A 237 -13.04 -0.19 -5.48
C ARG A 237 -11.63 0.31 -5.09
N LEU A 238 -11.47 0.69 -3.82
CA LEU A 238 -10.33 1.48 -3.36
C LEU A 238 -8.97 0.83 -3.63
N LEU A 239 -8.85 -0.50 -3.50
CA LEU A 239 -7.59 -1.21 -3.79
C LEU A 239 -7.16 -1.00 -5.25
N GLU A 240 -8.09 -1.08 -6.19
CA GLU A 240 -7.80 -0.86 -7.61
C GLU A 240 -7.40 0.60 -7.88
N GLN A 241 -8.05 1.55 -7.20
CA GLN A 241 -7.68 2.96 -7.30
C GLN A 241 -6.28 3.21 -6.75
N ILE A 242 -5.95 2.62 -5.59
CA ILE A 242 -4.60 2.70 -4.98
C ILE A 242 -3.52 2.21 -5.93
N VAL A 243 -3.75 1.05 -6.58
CA VAL A 243 -2.80 0.49 -7.55
C VAL A 243 -2.55 1.46 -8.70
N LYS A 244 -3.61 2.03 -9.30
CA LYS A 244 -3.50 3.02 -10.38
C LYS A 244 -2.80 4.30 -9.92
N ASP A 245 -3.14 4.80 -8.74
CA ASP A 245 -2.56 6.02 -8.21
C ASP A 245 -1.06 5.86 -7.90
N ILE A 246 -0.64 4.69 -7.40
CA ILE A 246 0.78 4.37 -7.22
C ILE A 246 1.50 4.37 -8.56
N ASP A 247 0.96 3.74 -9.61
CA ASP A 247 1.56 3.75 -10.94
C ASP A 247 1.73 5.17 -11.48
N ILE A 248 0.70 6.01 -11.36
CA ILE A 248 0.75 7.42 -11.76
C ILE A 248 1.82 8.19 -10.99
N ILE A 249 1.94 7.97 -9.68
CA ILE A 249 2.92 8.64 -8.83
C ILE A 249 4.33 8.20 -9.18
N MET A 250 4.53 6.89 -9.30
CA MET A 250 5.86 6.31 -9.56
C MET A 250 6.34 6.56 -10.99
N SER A 251 5.45 6.92 -11.93
CA SER A 251 5.78 7.33 -13.28
C SER A 251 6.16 8.82 -13.41
N ALA A 252 6.08 9.60 -12.34
CA ALA A 252 6.32 11.06 -12.37
C ALA A 252 7.71 11.48 -12.88
N ALA A 253 8.68 10.57 -12.87
CA ALA A 253 10.05 10.83 -13.31
C ALA A 253 10.60 9.72 -14.24
N ASP A 254 9.75 8.96 -14.93
CA ASP A 254 10.17 7.83 -15.78
C ASP A 254 11.16 8.23 -16.88
N LYS A 255 11.05 9.45 -17.40
CA LYS A 255 11.98 9.98 -18.41
C LYS A 255 13.39 10.21 -17.89
N ASP A 256 13.55 10.30 -16.58
CA ASP A 256 14.82 10.60 -15.92
C ASP A 256 15.49 9.33 -15.35
N ILE A 257 14.81 8.18 -15.42
CA ILE A 257 15.34 6.90 -14.91
C ILE A 257 16.20 6.27 -16.02
N PRO A 258 17.49 5.96 -15.75
CA PRO A 258 18.26 5.15 -16.67
C PRO A 258 17.55 3.80 -16.93
N LYS A 259 17.70 3.24 -18.12
CA LYS A 259 17.17 1.90 -18.48
C LYS A 259 17.85 0.75 -17.68
N LEU A 260 17.99 0.93 -16.37
CA LEU A 260 18.66 0.00 -15.46
C LEU A 260 17.76 -1.15 -15.00
N THR A 261 16.48 -1.08 -15.33
CA THR A 261 15.48 -2.00 -14.79
C THR A 261 14.58 -2.51 -15.93
N GLU A 262 15.16 -3.18 -16.92
CA GLU A 262 14.32 -4.07 -17.71
C GLU A 262 13.77 -5.14 -16.77
N PRO A 263 12.48 -5.45 -16.82
CA PRO A 263 11.92 -6.53 -16.02
C PRO A 263 12.67 -7.81 -16.42
N LEU A 264 13.51 -8.29 -15.54
CA LEU A 264 14.12 -9.59 -15.68
C LEU A 264 12.99 -10.61 -15.62
N ASP A 265 12.85 -11.39 -16.65
CA ASP A 265 11.97 -12.56 -16.65
C ASP A 265 12.35 -13.42 -15.44
N GLY A 266 11.38 -13.95 -14.69
CA GLY A 266 11.65 -14.70 -13.45
C GLY A 266 12.57 -15.91 -13.65
N GLU A 267 12.78 -16.33 -14.90
CA GLU A 267 13.73 -17.37 -15.30
C GLU A 267 15.12 -16.83 -15.70
N SER A 268 15.27 -15.51 -15.84
CA SER A 268 16.55 -14.92 -16.21
C SER A 268 17.50 -14.84 -15.02
N MET A 269 18.77 -15.17 -15.27
CA MET A 269 19.83 -14.98 -14.27
C MET A 269 19.93 -13.51 -13.89
N GLY A 270 20.01 -13.24 -12.59
CA GLY A 270 20.16 -11.88 -12.07
C GLY A 270 21.39 -11.18 -12.64
N MET A 271 21.35 -9.85 -12.68
CA MET A 271 22.50 -9.03 -13.09
C MET A 271 23.43 -8.77 -11.91
N LEU A 272 24.73 -8.83 -12.14
CA LEU A 272 25.76 -8.51 -11.16
C LEU A 272 26.26 -7.08 -11.39
N TRP A 273 26.36 -6.31 -10.31
CA TRP A 273 26.98 -5.00 -10.35
C TRP A 273 28.51 -5.12 -10.51
N ASN A 274 29.09 -4.40 -11.47
CA ASN A 274 30.52 -4.49 -11.79
C ASN A 274 31.38 -3.36 -11.20
N GLY A 275 30.90 -2.67 -10.18
CA GLY A 275 31.66 -1.62 -9.48
C GLY A 275 31.44 -0.20 -9.99
N PHE A 276 30.76 0.00 -11.10
CA PHE A 276 30.39 1.29 -11.68
C PHE A 276 28.92 1.30 -12.07
N ALA A 277 28.46 2.24 -12.86
CA ALA A 277 27.07 2.30 -13.32
C ALA A 277 26.66 1.17 -14.30
N ASN A 278 27.46 0.13 -14.43
CA ASN A 278 27.26 -0.98 -15.35
C ASN A 278 26.92 -2.28 -14.61
N PHE A 279 26.24 -3.17 -15.33
CA PHE A 279 25.86 -4.49 -14.85
C PHE A 279 26.30 -5.55 -15.84
N THR A 280 26.60 -6.74 -15.35
CA THR A 280 26.90 -7.92 -16.17
C THR A 280 25.91 -9.01 -15.85
N VAL A 281 25.59 -9.86 -16.84
CA VAL A 281 24.73 -11.02 -16.63
C VAL A 281 25.39 -11.96 -15.63
N GLY A 282 24.67 -12.36 -14.57
CA GLY A 282 25.13 -13.33 -13.58
C GLY A 282 25.17 -14.75 -14.15
N GLY A 283 25.88 -15.64 -13.46
CA GLY A 283 25.85 -17.07 -13.76
C GLY A 283 26.68 -17.50 -14.99
N ARG A 284 27.93 -17.05 -15.09
CA ARG A 284 28.84 -17.57 -16.09
C ARG A 284 29.16 -19.05 -15.81
N ASN A 285 28.89 -19.93 -16.76
CA ASN A 285 29.31 -21.33 -16.66
C ASN A 285 30.81 -21.45 -16.96
N TRP A 286 31.59 -21.69 -15.92
CA TRP A 286 33.06 -21.83 -16.05
C TRP A 286 33.48 -23.21 -16.60
N GLY A 287 32.53 -24.15 -16.77
CA GLY A 287 32.79 -25.46 -17.36
C GLY A 287 33.04 -25.49 -18.87
N ASP A 288 32.74 -24.38 -19.58
CA ASP A 288 32.87 -24.29 -21.04
C ASP A 288 34.08 -23.47 -21.52
N VAL A 289 35.02 -23.13 -20.63
CA VAL A 289 36.18 -22.27 -20.97
C VAL A 289 37.37 -23.05 -21.51
N ASP A 290 37.33 -24.39 -21.49
CA ASP A 290 38.40 -25.26 -21.99
C ASP A 290 37.93 -26.18 -23.14
N LYS A 291 37.41 -25.59 -24.22
CA LYS A 291 37.34 -26.27 -25.53
C LYS A 291 37.66 -25.31 -26.67
#